data_831a2e733facf62600a90ce93ac598c2
#
_entry.id   831a2e733facf62600a90ce93ac598c2
#
_cell.length_a   1.000
_cell.length_b   1.000
_cell.length_c   1.000
_cell.angle_alpha   90.00
_cell.angle_beta   90.00
_cell.angle_gamma   90.00
#
_symmetry.space_group_name_H-M   'P 1'
#
loop_
_entity.id
_entity.type
_entity.pdbx_description
1 polymer ?
#
loop_
_entity_poly.entity_id
_entity_poly.type
_entity_poly.pdbx_seq_one_letter_code
_entity_poly.pdbx_strand_id
1 'polypeptide(L)'
;MKFSSQTLRTFTTLHTWVGLVAGFGLFVAFYAGALTLFHHDLPLWQTPGAATALPAGLDDAQYLLEDVLAAHPEARRHVGMTFPGTEHPQPLAYWQADDGSWRYAWPGQIAGSPTPPQTGLAELVNELHYSLGLPVAGIYVMGIVSLLYGMALLSGLVIHLPKLFGDLFALRPGRNLKQLWQDAHNVIGVLSLPFHLMFAVTGALLCLVFVQMALLNPLIYDGKALQAVPTAMDTAPVRDASGIPAPPGSLRLLYARALEVARAQGVANFEPAYLKLANAGDANATIEITGESTGTLGPLGAVALDVATGNVLASQLPGQRDANHATLSAAYALHFGEFGNGVVVWLYFLLGLGGAFLFYSGNLLWIESRRKRRQPQQPRAGVNMARATVGVCIGLCVAISVAFVTALVLERLAPSAVDHGIRWACFGSWAACALWAALRRPAQAARELLWAAAISTALVPILHGALNGDWLWRAAARGHWPLFWVDAIALAMAFGFARLAVASQRRARNGDPNSVWAN
;
A
#
# COMPACT_ATOMS: atom_id res chain seq x y z
N MET A 1 -22.91 13.25 26.81
CA MET A 1 -21.77 13.68 27.65
C MET A 1 -21.54 15.18 27.47
N LYS A 2 -21.38 15.93 28.56
CA LYS A 2 -21.03 17.37 28.48
C LYS A 2 -19.56 17.52 28.90
N PHE A 3 -18.69 17.90 27.97
CA PHE A 3 -17.30 18.26 28.29
C PHE A 3 -17.19 19.74 28.66
N SER A 4 -16.19 20.09 29.45
CA SER A 4 -15.90 21.49 29.76
C SER A 4 -15.42 22.24 28.50
N SER A 5 -15.65 23.54 28.42
CA SER A 5 -15.17 24.37 27.32
C SER A 5 -13.63 24.37 27.21
N GLN A 6 -12.94 24.21 28.33
CA GLN A 6 -11.48 24.11 28.36
C GLN A 6 -11.02 22.79 27.75
N THR A 7 -11.63 21.67 28.11
CA THR A 7 -11.35 20.34 27.52
C THR A 7 -11.51 20.38 26.00
N LEU A 8 -12.65 20.89 25.50
CA LEU A 8 -12.89 20.98 24.07
C LEU A 8 -11.86 21.87 23.34
N ARG A 9 -11.42 22.97 23.95
CA ARG A 9 -10.36 23.82 23.39
C ARG A 9 -9.03 23.09 23.29
N THR A 10 -8.64 22.37 24.34
CA THR A 10 -7.39 21.60 24.37
C THR A 10 -7.40 20.54 23.26
N PHE A 11 -8.46 19.75 23.15
CA PHE A 11 -8.58 18.73 22.11
C PHE A 11 -8.65 19.33 20.69
N THR A 12 -9.31 20.48 20.50
CA THR A 12 -9.31 21.19 19.22
C THR A 12 -7.92 21.66 18.84
N THR A 13 -7.14 22.17 19.79
CA THR A 13 -5.76 22.60 19.55
C THR A 13 -4.88 21.42 19.21
N LEU A 14 -4.96 20.32 19.98
CA LEU A 14 -4.24 19.08 19.72
C LEU A 14 -4.57 18.53 18.33
N HIS A 15 -5.85 18.35 18.02
CA HIS A 15 -6.32 17.87 16.72
C HIS A 15 -5.77 18.71 15.56
N THR A 16 -5.81 20.03 15.70
CA THR A 16 -5.33 20.96 14.68
C THR A 16 -3.84 20.79 14.41
N TRP A 17 -3.01 20.79 15.46
CA TRP A 17 -1.56 20.71 15.28
C TRP A 17 -1.10 19.33 14.82
N VAL A 18 -1.62 18.28 15.41
CA VAL A 18 -1.30 16.92 15.03
C VAL A 18 -1.76 16.65 13.59
N GLY A 19 -2.97 17.09 13.24
CA GLY A 19 -3.49 16.94 11.88
C GLY A 19 -2.67 17.70 10.83
N LEU A 20 -2.12 18.89 11.17
CA LEU A 20 -1.24 19.63 10.25
C LEU A 20 0.11 18.96 10.07
N VAL A 21 0.72 18.46 11.15
CA VAL A 21 2.03 17.79 11.10
C VAL A 21 1.95 16.49 10.31
N ALA A 22 0.94 15.67 10.60
CA ALA A 22 0.77 14.38 9.94
C ALA A 22 0.07 14.46 8.57
N GLY A 23 -0.72 15.52 8.32
CA GLY A 23 -1.67 15.58 7.22
C GLY A 23 -1.08 15.44 5.81
N PHE A 24 0.13 15.95 5.56
CA PHE A 24 0.79 15.78 4.27
C PHE A 24 1.26 14.35 4.05
N GLY A 25 1.92 13.73 5.06
CA GLY A 25 2.34 12.34 4.99
C GLY A 25 1.13 11.41 4.84
N LEU A 26 0.05 11.67 5.59
CA LEU A 26 -1.18 10.91 5.49
C LEU A 26 -1.88 11.07 4.13
N PHE A 27 -1.85 12.26 3.52
CA PHE A 27 -2.36 12.43 2.16
C PHE A 27 -1.60 11.54 1.18
N VAL A 28 -0.27 11.56 1.23
CA VAL A 28 0.58 10.73 0.37
C VAL A 28 0.27 9.25 0.59
N ALA A 29 0.27 8.80 1.85
CA ALA A 29 0.02 7.42 2.21
C ALA A 29 -1.37 6.93 1.78
N PHE A 30 -2.41 7.71 1.99
CA PHE A 30 -3.78 7.31 1.63
C PHE A 30 -4.03 7.35 0.12
N TYR A 31 -3.46 8.33 -0.59
CA TYR A 31 -3.60 8.40 -2.05
C TYR A 31 -2.83 7.27 -2.73
N ALA A 32 -1.58 7.04 -2.35
CA ALA A 32 -0.79 5.92 -2.85
C ALA A 32 -1.39 4.58 -2.38
N GLY A 33 -1.79 4.46 -1.10
CA GLY A 33 -2.40 3.27 -0.53
C GLY A 33 -3.71 2.85 -1.21
N ALA A 34 -4.51 3.80 -1.71
CA ALA A 34 -5.66 3.44 -2.55
C ALA A 34 -5.24 2.76 -3.85
N LEU A 35 -4.11 3.17 -4.43
CA LEU A 35 -3.58 2.58 -5.66
C LEU A 35 -2.87 1.24 -5.41
N THR A 36 -2.25 1.04 -4.22
CA THR A 36 -1.60 -0.24 -3.87
C THR A 36 -2.56 -1.42 -3.77
N LEU A 37 -3.85 -1.18 -3.65
CA LEU A 37 -4.87 -2.23 -3.72
C LEU A 37 -4.87 -2.97 -5.07
N PHE A 38 -4.30 -2.36 -6.09
CA PHE A 38 -4.11 -2.94 -7.42
C PHE A 38 -2.66 -3.36 -7.67
N HIS A 39 -1.89 -3.61 -6.60
CA HIS A 39 -0.46 -3.94 -6.68
C HIS A 39 -0.19 -5.14 -7.60
N HIS A 40 -1.02 -6.16 -7.55
CA HIS A 40 -0.90 -7.34 -8.42
C HIS A 40 -1.35 -7.09 -9.87
N ASP A 41 -2.22 -6.09 -10.09
CA ASP A 41 -2.73 -5.75 -11.42
C ASP A 41 -1.77 -4.84 -12.20
N LEU A 42 -1.02 -3.99 -11.49
CA LEU A 42 -0.13 -3.00 -12.10
C LEU A 42 1.00 -3.62 -12.94
N PRO A 43 1.67 -4.71 -12.54
CA PRO A 43 2.67 -5.37 -13.40
C PRO A 43 2.06 -5.96 -14.67
N LEU A 44 0.84 -6.53 -14.59
CA LEU A 44 0.12 -7.05 -15.74
C LEU A 44 -0.27 -5.92 -16.72
N TRP A 45 -0.64 -4.77 -16.18
CA TRP A 45 -0.97 -3.58 -16.95
C TRP A 45 0.26 -2.92 -17.56
N GLN A 46 1.37 -2.83 -16.82
CA GLN A 46 2.60 -2.17 -17.24
C GLN A 46 3.29 -2.93 -18.39
N THR A 47 3.38 -4.28 -18.27
CA THR A 47 4.19 -5.11 -19.17
C THR A 47 3.36 -5.60 -20.35
N PRO A 48 3.75 -5.26 -21.62
CA PRO A 48 3.01 -5.67 -22.80
C PRO A 48 2.90 -7.18 -22.92
N GLY A 49 1.66 -7.68 -23.08
CA GLY A 49 1.38 -9.10 -23.26
C GLY A 49 1.40 -9.94 -21.97
N ALA A 50 1.74 -9.39 -20.82
CA ALA A 50 1.76 -10.13 -19.56
C ALA A 50 0.39 -10.75 -19.20
N ALA A 51 -0.70 -10.04 -19.46
CA ALA A 51 -2.06 -10.54 -19.24
C ALA A 51 -2.47 -11.73 -20.15
N THR A 52 -1.71 -11.99 -21.21
CA THR A 52 -1.94 -13.10 -22.14
C THR A 52 -0.88 -14.20 -22.05
N ALA A 53 0.19 -13.96 -21.28
CA ALA A 53 1.22 -14.95 -21.05
C ALA A 53 0.65 -16.17 -20.31
N LEU A 54 1.07 -17.37 -20.69
CA LEU A 54 0.74 -18.55 -19.91
C LEU A 54 1.42 -18.42 -18.53
N PRO A 55 0.67 -18.59 -17.44
CA PRO A 55 1.28 -18.57 -16.12
C PRO A 55 2.27 -19.73 -16.01
N ALA A 56 3.40 -19.50 -15.38
CA ALA A 56 4.33 -20.55 -15.00
C ALA A 56 3.61 -21.56 -14.08
N GLY A 57 4.01 -22.82 -14.12
CA GLY A 57 3.42 -23.88 -13.33
C GLY A 57 4.27 -24.29 -12.13
N LEU A 58 3.79 -25.27 -11.37
CA LEU A 58 4.55 -25.85 -10.26
C LEU A 58 5.85 -26.54 -10.74
N ASP A 59 5.90 -26.98 -12.00
CA ASP A 59 7.10 -27.58 -12.57
C ASP A 59 8.19 -26.52 -12.77
N ASP A 60 7.83 -25.30 -13.18
CA ASP A 60 8.78 -24.19 -13.29
C ASP A 60 9.33 -23.79 -11.91
N ALA A 61 8.49 -23.85 -10.87
CA ALA A 61 8.91 -23.64 -9.49
C ALA A 61 9.86 -24.75 -9.00
N GLN A 62 9.57 -26.02 -9.32
CA GLN A 62 10.43 -27.16 -9.02
C GLN A 62 11.80 -27.01 -9.69
N TYR A 63 11.83 -26.72 -10.99
CA TYR A 63 13.10 -26.52 -11.72
C TYR A 63 13.91 -25.36 -11.17
N LEU A 64 13.27 -24.21 -10.89
CA LEU A 64 13.96 -23.10 -10.27
C LEU A 64 14.57 -23.46 -8.92
N LEU A 65 13.83 -24.18 -8.07
CA LEU A 65 14.32 -24.63 -6.77
C LEU A 65 15.53 -25.54 -6.90
N GLU A 66 15.48 -26.53 -7.81
CA GLU A 66 16.57 -27.47 -8.08
C GLU A 66 17.81 -26.75 -8.59
N ASP A 67 17.66 -25.84 -9.56
CA ASP A 67 18.74 -25.05 -10.13
C ASP A 67 19.41 -24.15 -9.07
N VAL A 68 18.61 -23.47 -8.22
CA VAL A 68 19.12 -22.66 -7.12
C VAL A 68 19.89 -23.50 -6.11
N LEU A 69 19.36 -24.64 -5.67
CA LEU A 69 20.01 -25.53 -4.72
C LEU A 69 21.28 -26.18 -5.28
N ALA A 70 21.37 -26.37 -6.59
CA ALA A 70 22.56 -26.85 -7.27
C ALA A 70 23.64 -25.77 -7.40
N ALA A 71 23.25 -24.54 -7.77
CA ALA A 71 24.16 -23.42 -7.98
C ALA A 71 24.63 -22.77 -6.68
N HIS A 72 23.80 -22.79 -5.61
CA HIS A 72 23.98 -22.08 -4.36
C HIS A 72 23.85 -23.03 -3.16
N PRO A 73 24.92 -23.71 -2.75
CA PRO A 73 24.90 -24.64 -1.61
C PRO A 73 24.45 -23.99 -0.29
N GLU A 74 24.73 -22.71 -0.10
CA GLU A 74 24.29 -21.93 1.06
C GLU A 74 22.77 -21.81 1.17
N ALA A 75 22.04 -21.82 0.04
CA ALA A 75 20.59 -21.79 0.00
C ALA A 75 19.94 -23.05 0.60
N ARG A 76 20.69 -24.16 0.71
CA ARG A 76 20.20 -25.39 1.33
C ARG A 76 19.86 -25.23 2.80
N ARG A 77 20.48 -24.30 3.49
CA ARG A 77 20.13 -24.00 4.90
C ARG A 77 18.70 -23.48 5.01
N HIS A 78 18.40 -22.45 4.24
CA HIS A 78 17.07 -21.84 4.17
C HIS A 78 16.87 -21.21 2.79
N VAL A 79 15.87 -21.62 2.08
CA VAL A 79 15.41 -20.98 0.85
C VAL A 79 13.90 -20.73 0.92
N GLY A 80 13.50 -19.51 0.60
CA GLY A 80 12.11 -19.14 0.38
C GLY A 80 11.79 -19.09 -1.10
N MET A 81 10.53 -19.29 -1.45
CA MET A 81 10.07 -19.12 -2.82
C MET A 81 8.62 -18.63 -2.83
N THR A 82 8.30 -17.70 -3.73
CA THR A 82 6.92 -17.38 -4.10
C THR A 82 6.46 -18.33 -5.21
N PHE A 83 5.24 -18.85 -5.10
CA PHE A 83 4.65 -19.63 -6.18
C PHE A 83 4.27 -18.74 -7.37
N PRO A 84 4.25 -19.31 -8.60
CA PRO A 84 3.82 -18.58 -9.78
C PRO A 84 2.40 -18.01 -9.62
N GLY A 85 2.21 -16.77 -10.04
CA GLY A 85 0.91 -16.11 -10.00
C GLY A 85 0.52 -15.49 -8.65
N THR A 86 1.39 -15.58 -7.63
CA THR A 86 1.17 -14.94 -6.33
C THR A 86 1.56 -13.45 -6.40
N GLU A 87 2.86 -13.13 -6.36
CA GLU A 87 3.36 -11.75 -6.51
C GLU A 87 3.87 -11.48 -7.92
N HIS A 88 4.35 -12.53 -8.58
CA HIS A 88 4.89 -12.48 -9.93
C HIS A 88 4.28 -13.60 -10.79
N PRO A 89 4.17 -13.40 -12.12
CA PRO A 89 3.74 -14.46 -13.03
C PRO A 89 4.66 -15.68 -12.99
N GLN A 90 5.92 -15.49 -12.66
CA GLN A 90 6.95 -16.53 -12.54
C GLN A 90 7.33 -16.76 -11.07
N PRO A 91 7.83 -17.99 -10.73
CA PRO A 91 8.32 -18.25 -9.39
C PRO A 91 9.56 -17.39 -9.08
N LEU A 92 9.71 -16.98 -7.83
CA LEU A 92 10.85 -16.22 -7.34
C LEU A 92 11.42 -16.92 -6.11
N ALA A 93 12.67 -17.38 -6.19
CA ALA A 93 13.41 -17.92 -5.05
C ALA A 93 14.25 -16.83 -4.38
N TYR A 94 14.40 -16.91 -3.05
CA TYR A 94 15.25 -16.02 -2.28
C TYR A 94 15.91 -16.73 -1.10
N TRP A 95 17.17 -16.38 -0.81
CA TRP A 95 17.94 -16.94 0.29
C TRP A 95 18.93 -15.93 0.83
N GLN A 96 19.53 -16.24 1.96
CA GLN A 96 20.59 -15.45 2.54
C GLN A 96 21.94 -16.10 2.21
N ALA A 97 22.82 -15.34 1.54
CA ALA A 97 24.18 -15.78 1.24
C ALA A 97 25.05 -15.83 2.52
N ASP A 98 26.26 -16.39 2.43
CA ASP A 98 27.17 -16.53 3.58
C ASP A 98 27.63 -15.19 4.18
N ASP A 99 27.61 -14.12 3.38
CA ASP A 99 27.90 -12.75 3.83
C ASP A 99 26.70 -12.07 4.52
N GLY A 100 25.58 -12.78 4.68
CA GLY A 100 24.34 -12.28 5.25
C GLY A 100 23.49 -11.45 4.29
N SER A 101 23.92 -11.24 3.04
CA SER A 101 23.14 -10.50 2.05
C SER A 101 22.04 -11.37 1.44
N TRP A 102 20.88 -10.74 1.13
CA TRP A 102 19.82 -11.41 0.41
C TRP A 102 20.18 -11.60 -1.06
N ARG A 103 19.79 -12.76 -1.61
CA ARG A 103 19.90 -13.13 -3.01
C ARG A 103 18.54 -13.57 -3.52
N TYR A 104 18.30 -13.26 -4.80
CA TYR A 104 17.04 -13.55 -5.49
C TYR A 104 17.33 -14.23 -6.83
N ALA A 105 16.55 -15.23 -7.20
CA ALA A 105 16.64 -15.92 -8.47
C ALA A 105 15.24 -16.18 -9.04
N TRP A 106 15.15 -16.13 -10.37
CA TRP A 106 13.95 -16.44 -11.12
C TRP A 106 14.33 -17.13 -12.43
N PRO A 107 13.39 -17.74 -13.19
CA PRO A 107 13.69 -18.40 -14.45
C PRO A 107 14.50 -17.51 -15.39
N GLY A 108 15.67 -17.98 -15.80
CA GLY A 108 16.63 -17.22 -16.61
C GLY A 108 17.62 -16.35 -15.86
N GLN A 109 17.50 -16.21 -14.53
CA GLN A 109 18.42 -15.45 -13.67
C GLN A 109 18.73 -16.24 -12.39
N ILE A 110 19.56 -17.25 -12.52
CA ILE A 110 19.89 -18.18 -11.44
C ILE A 110 21.15 -17.74 -10.64
N ALA A 111 21.95 -16.84 -11.20
CA ALA A 111 23.23 -16.41 -10.58
C ALA A 111 23.08 -15.69 -9.21
N GLY A 112 21.88 -15.40 -8.78
CA GLY A 112 21.61 -14.72 -7.50
C GLY A 112 21.75 -13.20 -7.60
N SER A 113 20.67 -12.51 -7.91
CA SER A 113 20.60 -11.04 -7.89
C SER A 113 20.59 -10.50 -6.46
N PRO A 114 21.24 -9.36 -6.15
CA PRO A 114 21.12 -8.71 -4.84
C PRO A 114 19.76 -8.02 -4.64
N THR A 115 18.98 -7.87 -5.69
CA THR A 115 17.63 -7.27 -5.67
C THR A 115 16.63 -8.19 -6.35
N PRO A 116 15.37 -8.26 -5.87
CA PRO A 116 14.31 -8.99 -6.56
C PRO A 116 14.03 -8.39 -7.94
N PRO A 117 13.32 -9.11 -8.82
CA PRO A 117 12.82 -8.50 -10.06
C PRO A 117 11.95 -7.31 -9.67
N GLN A 118 12.25 -6.15 -10.24
CA GLN A 118 11.53 -4.95 -9.88
C GLN A 118 10.22 -4.89 -10.66
N THR A 119 9.16 -4.56 -9.98
CA THR A 119 7.83 -4.38 -10.57
C THR A 119 7.54 -2.90 -10.89
N GLY A 120 8.60 -2.10 -10.94
CA GLY A 120 8.59 -0.71 -11.37
C GLY A 120 7.53 0.15 -10.68
N LEU A 121 6.38 0.27 -11.35
CA LEU A 121 5.31 1.16 -10.91
C LEU A 121 4.62 0.70 -9.62
N ALA A 122 4.35 -0.60 -9.49
CA ALA A 122 3.70 -1.15 -8.30
C ALA A 122 4.55 -0.89 -7.04
N GLU A 123 5.86 -1.14 -7.14
CA GLU A 123 6.78 -0.90 -6.03
C GLU A 123 6.90 0.59 -5.69
N LEU A 124 7.01 1.48 -6.69
CA LEU A 124 7.05 2.93 -6.44
C LEU A 124 5.82 3.41 -5.67
N VAL A 125 4.62 2.96 -6.08
CA VAL A 125 3.37 3.36 -5.41
C VAL A 125 3.32 2.80 -3.99
N ASN A 126 3.77 1.56 -3.80
CA ASN A 126 3.86 0.93 -2.48
C ASN A 126 4.86 1.66 -1.56
N GLU A 127 6.05 1.99 -2.04
CA GLU A 127 7.03 2.78 -1.27
C GLU A 127 6.51 4.17 -0.89
N LEU A 128 5.79 4.85 -1.77
CA LEU A 128 5.14 6.12 -1.43
C LEU A 128 4.13 5.93 -0.29
N HIS A 129 3.43 4.80 -0.25
CA HIS A 129 2.46 4.48 0.79
C HIS A 129 3.12 4.27 2.16
N TYR A 130 4.07 3.34 2.27
CA TYR A 130 4.61 2.93 3.57
C TYR A 130 5.85 3.71 4.03
N SER A 131 6.54 4.43 3.13
CA SER A 131 7.79 5.12 3.44
C SER A 131 7.93 6.53 2.87
N LEU A 132 6.90 7.07 2.21
CA LEU A 132 6.96 8.35 1.47
C LEU A 132 8.04 8.35 0.37
N GLY A 133 8.50 7.17 -0.07
CA GLY A 133 9.63 7.01 -0.98
C GLY A 133 11.00 7.31 -0.38
N LEU A 134 11.09 7.42 0.96
CA LEU A 134 12.36 7.65 1.67
C LEU A 134 12.96 6.29 2.07
N PRO A 135 14.18 5.98 1.63
CA PRO A 135 14.79 4.69 1.97
C PRO A 135 15.04 4.58 3.48
N VAL A 136 14.91 3.38 4.02
CA VAL A 136 15.18 2.98 5.42
C VAL A 136 14.45 3.81 6.48
N ALA A 137 14.67 5.14 6.53
CA ALA A 137 14.08 6.01 7.55
C ALA A 137 12.57 6.24 7.35
N GLY A 138 12.09 6.10 6.12
CA GLY A 138 10.72 6.43 5.75
C GLY A 138 9.67 5.62 6.50
N ILE A 139 9.90 4.33 6.71
CA ILE A 139 8.98 3.47 7.44
C ILE A 139 8.80 3.93 8.90
N TYR A 140 9.87 4.36 9.56
CA TYR A 140 9.80 4.88 10.93
C TYR A 140 9.09 6.23 10.98
N VAL A 141 9.33 7.09 9.99
CA VAL A 141 8.59 8.35 9.83
C VAL A 141 7.09 8.07 9.69
N MET A 142 6.71 7.10 8.84
CA MET A 142 5.32 6.71 8.68
C MET A 142 4.72 6.07 9.94
N GLY A 143 5.50 5.31 10.69
CA GLY A 143 5.08 4.81 11.99
C GLY A 143 4.74 5.93 12.98
N ILE A 144 5.57 6.97 13.06
CA ILE A 144 5.29 8.17 13.87
C ILE A 144 4.06 8.91 13.33
N VAL A 145 3.93 9.06 12.01
CA VAL A 145 2.76 9.67 11.37
C VAL A 145 1.48 8.89 11.71
N SER A 146 1.54 7.55 11.75
CA SER A 146 0.41 6.69 12.15
C SER A 146 0.02 6.89 13.62
N LEU A 147 0.98 7.04 14.54
CA LEU A 147 0.69 7.37 15.94
C LEU A 147 0.04 8.76 16.07
N LEU A 148 0.58 9.76 15.38
CA LEU A 148 -0.02 11.10 15.34
C LEU A 148 -1.43 11.04 14.73
N TYR A 149 -1.64 10.21 13.74
CA TYR A 149 -2.96 9.97 13.15
C TYR A 149 -3.95 9.41 14.17
N GLY A 150 -3.58 8.40 14.94
CA GLY A 150 -4.38 7.89 16.04
C GLY A 150 -4.75 8.98 17.05
N MET A 151 -3.80 9.84 17.43
CA MET A 151 -4.06 11.00 18.29
C MET A 151 -5.04 12.00 17.66
N ALA A 152 -4.92 12.27 16.35
CA ALA A 152 -5.86 13.11 15.63
C ALA A 152 -7.28 12.53 15.63
N LEU A 153 -7.43 11.22 15.39
CA LEU A 153 -8.72 10.53 15.41
C LEU A 153 -9.38 10.59 16.80
N LEU A 154 -8.62 10.26 17.85
CA LEU A 154 -9.13 10.30 19.23
C LEU A 154 -9.53 11.72 19.64
N SER A 155 -8.71 12.72 19.32
CA SER A 155 -9.05 14.12 19.62
C SER A 155 -10.26 14.60 18.81
N GLY A 156 -10.35 14.23 17.54
CA GLY A 156 -11.50 14.52 16.68
C GLY A 156 -12.79 13.88 17.23
N LEU A 157 -12.73 12.62 17.65
CA LEU A 157 -13.87 11.94 18.26
C LEU A 157 -14.36 12.67 19.51
N VAL A 158 -13.46 13.06 20.42
CA VAL A 158 -13.82 13.81 21.65
C VAL A 158 -14.50 15.14 21.30
N ILE A 159 -14.02 15.86 20.29
CA ILE A 159 -14.61 17.14 19.86
C ILE A 159 -16.04 16.95 19.35
N HIS A 160 -16.29 15.88 18.58
CA HIS A 160 -17.57 15.62 17.93
C HIS A 160 -18.55 14.82 18.78
N LEU A 161 -18.10 14.09 19.81
CA LEU A 161 -18.92 13.22 20.63
C LEU A 161 -20.22 13.86 21.16
N PRO A 162 -20.24 15.16 21.60
CA PRO A 162 -21.46 15.81 22.05
C PRO A 162 -22.52 16.01 20.95
N LYS A 163 -22.14 16.02 19.68
CA LYS A 163 -22.99 16.32 18.51
C LYS A 163 -22.87 15.31 17.38
N LEU A 164 -22.32 14.12 17.67
CA LEU A 164 -21.92 13.13 16.67
C LEU A 164 -23.01 12.85 15.62
N PHE A 165 -24.24 12.57 16.07
CA PHE A 165 -25.35 12.28 15.15
C PHE A 165 -25.82 13.50 14.34
N GLY A 166 -25.71 14.71 14.88
CA GLY A 166 -26.05 15.94 14.16
C GLY A 166 -25.02 16.30 13.10
N ASP A 167 -23.75 16.00 13.34
CA ASP A 167 -22.64 16.28 12.44
C ASP A 167 -22.55 15.28 11.27
N LEU A 168 -23.07 14.04 11.46
CA LEU A 168 -23.11 12.99 10.43
C LEU A 168 -23.91 13.37 9.16
N PHE A 169 -24.95 14.19 9.32
CA PHE A 169 -25.87 14.54 8.22
C PHE A 169 -25.79 16.02 7.82
N ALA A 170 -24.82 16.75 8.35
CA ALA A 170 -24.70 18.19 8.15
C ALA A 170 -23.82 18.54 6.96
N LEU A 171 -24.19 18.11 5.74
CA LEU A 171 -23.54 18.62 4.52
C LEU A 171 -24.34 19.80 3.97
N ARG A 172 -23.80 21.01 4.08
CA ARG A 172 -24.44 22.27 3.67
C ARG A 172 -23.67 22.91 2.51
N PRO A 173 -23.94 22.51 1.26
CA PRO A 173 -23.31 23.12 0.10
C PRO A 173 -23.75 24.59 -0.01
N GLY A 174 -22.82 25.52 0.18
CA GLY A 174 -23.10 26.95 0.17
C GLY A 174 -21.90 27.81 -0.24
N ARG A 175 -22.11 29.15 -0.21
CA ARG A 175 -21.03 30.11 -0.53
C ARG A 175 -19.94 30.19 0.54
N ASN A 176 -20.20 29.69 1.75
CA ASN A 176 -19.24 29.75 2.87
C ASN A 176 -18.25 28.55 2.81
N LEU A 177 -17.06 28.79 2.29
CA LEU A 177 -16.02 27.77 2.15
C LEU A 177 -15.62 27.13 3.48
N LYS A 178 -15.50 27.91 4.55
CA LYS A 178 -15.16 27.34 5.85
C LYS A 178 -16.17 26.29 6.28
N GLN A 179 -17.46 26.59 6.10
CA GLN A 179 -18.53 25.67 6.45
C GLN A 179 -18.54 24.43 5.55
N LEU A 180 -18.34 24.62 4.24
CA LEU A 180 -18.25 23.50 3.28
C LEU A 180 -17.12 22.53 3.65
N TRP A 181 -15.92 23.05 3.89
CA TRP A 181 -14.77 22.20 4.25
C TRP A 181 -14.94 21.56 5.62
N GLN A 182 -15.55 22.27 6.58
CA GLN A 182 -15.85 21.71 7.88
C GLN A 182 -16.86 20.56 7.80
N ASP A 183 -17.96 20.77 7.07
CA ASP A 183 -18.99 19.75 6.90
C ASP A 183 -18.44 18.52 6.15
N ALA A 184 -17.68 18.72 5.07
CA ALA A 184 -17.05 17.63 4.32
C ALA A 184 -16.05 16.85 5.18
N HIS A 185 -15.18 17.54 5.91
CA HIS A 185 -14.21 16.92 6.82
C HIS A 185 -14.90 16.11 7.92
N ASN A 186 -15.94 16.67 8.55
CA ASN A 186 -16.66 16.01 9.62
C ASN A 186 -17.43 14.78 9.13
N VAL A 187 -18.17 14.91 8.02
CA VAL A 187 -18.96 13.80 7.46
C VAL A 187 -18.06 12.64 7.08
N ILE A 188 -16.99 12.90 6.35
CA ILE A 188 -16.04 11.84 5.97
C ILE A 188 -15.37 11.27 7.23
N GLY A 189 -14.84 12.12 8.12
CA GLY A 189 -14.11 11.67 9.31
C GLY A 189 -14.96 10.85 10.29
N VAL A 190 -16.25 11.17 10.43
CA VAL A 190 -17.16 10.42 11.31
C VAL A 190 -17.66 9.14 10.65
N LEU A 191 -18.08 9.22 9.36
CA LEU A 191 -18.62 8.06 8.66
C LEU A 191 -17.59 6.95 8.46
N SER A 192 -16.35 7.31 8.15
CA SER A 192 -15.25 6.36 7.96
C SER A 192 -14.37 6.16 9.20
N LEU A 193 -14.80 6.61 10.38
CA LEU A 193 -14.02 6.52 11.63
C LEU A 193 -13.52 5.10 11.96
N PRO A 194 -14.33 4.04 11.87
CA PRO A 194 -13.84 2.67 12.14
C PRO A 194 -12.70 2.26 11.21
N PHE A 195 -12.82 2.59 9.93
CA PHE A 195 -11.79 2.36 8.92
C PHE A 195 -10.50 3.14 9.23
N HIS A 196 -10.61 4.42 9.56
CA HIS A 196 -9.47 5.24 9.93
C HIS A 196 -8.78 4.77 11.22
N LEU A 197 -9.56 4.33 12.23
CA LEU A 197 -8.99 3.81 13.48
C LEU A 197 -8.21 2.51 13.23
N MET A 198 -8.75 1.63 12.42
CA MET A 198 -8.09 0.40 11.98
C MET A 198 -6.74 0.72 11.31
N PHE A 199 -6.70 1.65 10.34
CA PHE A 199 -5.47 2.02 9.67
C PHE A 199 -4.45 2.73 10.57
N ALA A 200 -4.89 3.52 11.54
CA ALA A 200 -3.97 4.12 12.51
C ALA A 200 -3.26 3.07 13.37
N VAL A 201 -4.03 2.05 13.83
CA VAL A 201 -3.49 0.96 14.65
C VAL A 201 -2.61 0.03 13.83
N THR A 202 -3.11 -0.48 12.71
CA THR A 202 -2.37 -1.44 11.87
C THR A 202 -1.16 -0.80 11.20
N GLY A 203 -1.25 0.46 10.75
CA GLY A 203 -0.12 1.19 10.19
C GLY A 203 0.98 1.45 11.24
N ALA A 204 0.63 1.80 12.48
CA ALA A 204 1.61 1.92 13.56
C ALA A 204 2.25 0.56 13.91
N LEU A 205 1.43 -0.51 13.94
CA LEU A 205 1.91 -1.87 14.20
C LEU A 205 2.93 -2.31 13.14
N LEU A 206 2.59 -2.18 11.85
CA LEU A 206 3.42 -2.64 10.75
C LEU A 206 4.69 -1.79 10.57
N CYS A 207 4.58 -0.46 10.65
CA CYS A 207 5.72 0.43 10.45
C CYS A 207 6.70 0.46 11.64
N LEU A 208 6.24 0.15 12.85
CA LEU A 208 7.07 0.21 14.06
C LEU A 208 7.38 -1.16 14.65
N VAL A 209 7.19 -2.25 13.90
CA VAL A 209 7.41 -3.62 14.41
C VAL A 209 8.80 -3.80 15.01
N PHE A 210 9.86 -3.32 14.36
CA PHE A 210 11.23 -3.42 14.89
C PHE A 210 11.45 -2.56 16.13
N VAL A 211 10.80 -1.37 16.22
CA VAL A 211 10.84 -0.53 17.41
C VAL A 211 10.10 -1.21 18.56
N GLN A 212 8.94 -1.80 18.29
CA GLN A 212 8.18 -2.56 19.28
C GLN A 212 8.99 -3.75 19.77
N MET A 213 9.60 -4.51 18.87
CA MET A 213 10.50 -5.63 19.23
C MET A 213 11.67 -5.15 20.10
N ALA A 214 12.33 -4.05 19.75
CA ALA A 214 13.44 -3.52 20.52
C ALA A 214 13.02 -3.08 21.94
N LEU A 215 11.82 -2.48 22.09
CA LEU A 215 11.27 -2.08 23.39
C LEU A 215 10.84 -3.29 24.23
N LEU A 216 10.23 -4.29 23.61
CA LEU A 216 9.74 -5.49 24.31
C LEU A 216 10.86 -6.49 24.60
N ASN A 217 11.97 -6.43 23.89
CA ASN A 217 13.09 -7.34 24.03
C ASN A 217 13.59 -7.50 25.49
N PRO A 218 13.91 -6.41 26.22
CA PRO A 218 14.33 -6.54 27.63
C PRO A 218 13.18 -6.82 28.59
N LEU A 219 11.94 -6.53 28.21
CA LEU A 219 10.79 -6.64 29.11
C LEU A 219 10.09 -8.01 29.07
N ILE A 220 10.09 -8.66 27.91
CA ILE A 220 9.31 -9.89 27.66
C ILE A 220 10.20 -11.03 27.17
N TYR A 221 11.24 -10.73 26.40
CA TYR A 221 12.06 -11.73 25.72
C TYR A 221 13.44 -11.94 26.33
N ASP A 222 13.75 -11.36 27.48
CA ASP A 222 15.06 -11.47 28.17
C ASP A 222 16.26 -11.23 27.24
N GLY A 223 16.16 -10.30 26.30
CA GLY A 223 17.18 -10.00 25.30
C GLY A 223 17.19 -10.94 24.09
N LYS A 224 16.27 -11.91 23.99
CA LYS A 224 16.26 -12.97 22.96
C LYS A 224 15.17 -12.80 21.88
N ALA A 225 14.61 -11.60 21.70
CA ALA A 225 13.51 -11.37 20.76
C ALA A 225 13.86 -11.81 19.31
N LEU A 226 15.08 -11.57 18.85
CA LEU A 226 15.53 -11.99 17.51
C LEU A 226 15.54 -13.51 17.31
N GLN A 227 15.63 -14.28 18.40
CA GLN A 227 15.55 -15.74 18.37
C GLN A 227 14.13 -16.24 18.60
N ALA A 228 13.39 -15.60 19.51
CA ALA A 228 12.05 -16.03 19.91
C ALA A 228 10.98 -15.69 18.86
N VAL A 229 11.08 -14.53 18.20
CA VAL A 229 10.03 -14.07 17.27
C VAL A 229 9.94 -14.90 16.00
N PRO A 230 11.05 -15.20 15.28
CA PRO A 230 10.99 -16.11 14.14
C PRO A 230 10.40 -17.47 14.50
N THR A 231 10.85 -18.05 15.63
CA THR A 231 10.36 -19.35 16.12
C THR A 231 8.86 -19.33 16.46
N ALA A 232 8.35 -18.21 16.95
CA ALA A 232 6.92 -18.05 17.26
C ALA A 232 6.06 -17.74 16.03
N MET A 233 6.68 -17.29 14.94
CA MET A 233 5.99 -16.92 13.70
C MET A 233 6.03 -18.01 12.64
N ASP A 234 7.06 -18.87 12.66
CA ASP A 234 7.17 -19.99 11.74
C ASP A 234 6.29 -21.17 12.21
N THR A 235 5.62 -21.80 11.27
CA THR A 235 4.80 -22.98 11.53
C THR A 235 5.66 -24.23 11.60
N ALA A 236 6.74 -24.30 10.78
CA ALA A 236 7.64 -25.42 10.77
C ALA A 236 8.51 -25.43 12.06
N PRO A 237 8.62 -26.58 12.74
CA PRO A 237 9.54 -26.72 13.87
C PRO A 237 10.98 -26.58 13.40
N VAL A 238 11.80 -25.88 14.18
CA VAL A 238 13.24 -25.79 13.92
C VAL A 238 13.87 -27.16 14.11
N ARG A 239 14.59 -27.64 13.09
CA ARG A 239 15.33 -28.89 13.12
C ARG A 239 16.78 -28.64 12.69
N ASP A 240 17.71 -29.20 13.40
CA ASP A 240 19.12 -29.24 12.97
C ASP A 240 19.29 -30.23 11.81
N ALA A 241 20.20 -29.93 10.88
CA ALA A 241 20.54 -30.86 9.82
C ALA A 241 21.13 -32.15 10.44
N SER A 242 20.64 -33.32 9.98
CA SER A 242 21.08 -34.62 10.45
C SER A 242 22.47 -35.01 9.89
N GLY A 243 22.89 -34.39 8.80
CA GLY A 243 24.06 -34.78 8.01
C GLY A 243 23.81 -36.03 7.14
N ILE A 244 22.60 -36.57 7.15
CA ILE A 244 22.23 -37.73 6.33
C ILE A 244 21.62 -37.23 5.03
N PRO A 245 22.24 -37.48 3.85
CA PRO A 245 21.68 -37.05 2.58
C PRO A 245 20.33 -37.69 2.32
N ALA A 246 19.38 -36.90 1.87
CA ALA A 246 18.09 -37.36 1.41
C ALA A 246 17.74 -36.72 0.04
N PRO A 247 16.94 -37.38 -0.82
CA PRO A 247 16.55 -36.79 -2.09
C PRO A 247 15.71 -35.53 -1.83
N PRO A 248 15.84 -34.51 -2.70
CA PRO A 248 14.94 -33.36 -2.66
C PRO A 248 13.51 -33.87 -2.91
N GLY A 249 12.56 -33.46 -2.07
CA GLY A 249 11.17 -33.85 -2.23
C GLY A 249 10.56 -33.29 -3.51
N SER A 250 9.53 -33.95 -4.04
CA SER A 250 8.75 -33.40 -5.12
C SER A 250 7.85 -32.27 -4.62
N LEU A 251 8.10 -31.05 -5.10
CA LEU A 251 7.28 -29.88 -4.74
C LEU A 251 5.81 -30.11 -5.10
N ARG A 252 5.52 -30.77 -6.23
CA ARG A 252 4.17 -31.14 -6.64
C ARG A 252 3.45 -32.02 -5.61
N LEU A 253 4.15 -33.02 -5.05
CA LEU A 253 3.58 -33.89 -4.04
C LEU A 253 3.38 -33.17 -2.70
N LEU A 254 4.35 -32.38 -2.27
CA LEU A 254 4.28 -31.59 -1.04
C LEU A 254 3.19 -30.52 -1.11
N TYR A 255 3.06 -29.85 -2.25
CA TYR A 255 1.97 -28.90 -2.52
C TYR A 255 0.59 -29.58 -2.45
N ALA A 256 0.44 -30.72 -3.13
CA ALA A 256 -0.80 -31.51 -3.10
C ALA A 256 -1.12 -31.97 -1.67
N ARG A 257 -0.10 -32.37 -0.91
CA ARG A 257 -0.25 -32.79 0.49
C ARG A 257 -0.71 -31.62 1.38
N ALA A 258 -0.17 -30.43 1.19
CA ALA A 258 -0.62 -29.24 1.93
C ALA A 258 -2.10 -28.92 1.65
N LEU A 259 -2.53 -29.03 0.39
CA LEU A 259 -3.95 -28.86 0.03
C LEU A 259 -4.86 -29.94 0.65
N GLU A 260 -4.39 -31.18 0.71
CA GLU A 260 -5.11 -32.29 1.36
C GLU A 260 -5.29 -32.02 2.85
N VAL A 261 -4.23 -31.59 3.54
CA VAL A 261 -4.26 -31.23 4.95
C VAL A 261 -5.24 -30.08 5.20
N ALA A 262 -5.18 -29.04 4.37
CA ALA A 262 -6.10 -27.91 4.49
C ALA A 262 -7.57 -28.33 4.33
N ARG A 263 -7.88 -29.17 3.33
CA ARG A 263 -9.23 -29.72 3.14
C ARG A 263 -9.69 -30.58 4.31
N ALA A 264 -8.80 -31.44 4.83
CA ALA A 264 -9.10 -32.29 5.99
C ALA A 264 -9.40 -31.47 7.26
N GLN A 265 -8.84 -30.27 7.37
CA GLN A 265 -9.08 -29.33 8.45
C GLN A 265 -10.25 -28.35 8.17
N GLY A 266 -11.00 -28.55 7.09
CA GLY A 266 -12.18 -27.76 6.75
C GLY A 266 -11.87 -26.48 5.95
N VAL A 267 -10.62 -26.28 5.49
CA VAL A 267 -10.20 -25.14 4.69
C VAL A 267 -10.09 -25.54 3.23
N ALA A 268 -11.22 -25.57 2.54
CA ALA A 268 -11.31 -26.07 1.17
C ALA A 268 -10.72 -25.13 0.10
N ASN A 269 -10.65 -23.84 0.42
CA ASN A 269 -10.21 -22.76 -0.47
C ASN A 269 -8.83 -22.20 -0.08
N PHE A 270 -7.96 -23.06 0.45
CA PHE A 270 -6.58 -22.71 0.72
C PHE A 270 -5.78 -22.61 -0.58
N GLU A 271 -5.19 -21.46 -0.84
CA GLU A 271 -4.36 -21.17 -2.02
C GLU A 271 -2.92 -20.93 -1.56
N PRO A 272 -2.01 -21.92 -1.76
CA PRO A 272 -0.60 -21.74 -1.45
C PRO A 272 0.04 -20.60 -2.25
N ALA A 273 0.77 -19.72 -1.55
CA ALA A 273 1.40 -18.55 -2.11
C ALA A 273 2.93 -18.57 -1.97
N TYR A 274 3.42 -19.13 -0.86
CA TYR A 274 4.84 -19.11 -0.52
C TYR A 274 5.28 -20.47 0.03
N LEU A 275 6.58 -20.77 -0.12
CA LEU A 275 7.21 -21.86 0.62
C LEU A 275 8.47 -21.37 1.33
N LYS A 276 8.79 -22.02 2.45
CA LYS A 276 10.10 -21.98 3.09
C LYS A 276 10.61 -23.41 3.21
N LEU A 277 11.79 -23.68 2.69
CA LEU A 277 12.44 -24.96 2.75
C LEU A 277 13.72 -24.83 3.60
N ALA A 278 13.84 -25.64 4.63
CA ALA A 278 15.03 -25.70 5.48
C ALA A 278 15.72 -27.05 5.34
N ASN A 279 17.05 -27.05 5.46
CA ASN A 279 17.91 -28.25 5.37
C ASN A 279 17.71 -29.05 4.07
N ALA A 280 17.60 -28.36 2.93
CA ALA A 280 17.34 -28.98 1.64
C ALA A 280 18.38 -30.06 1.29
N GLY A 281 17.93 -31.28 0.98
CA GLY A 281 18.80 -32.43 0.68
C GLY A 281 19.28 -33.20 1.90
N ASP A 282 18.75 -32.93 3.10
CA ASP A 282 19.01 -33.64 4.36
C ASP A 282 17.74 -34.42 4.81
N ALA A 283 17.96 -35.51 5.57
CA ALA A 283 16.85 -36.30 6.10
C ALA A 283 15.94 -35.54 7.07
N ASN A 284 16.43 -34.45 7.67
CA ASN A 284 15.65 -33.55 8.53
C ASN A 284 15.09 -32.33 7.78
N ALA A 285 15.06 -32.36 6.45
CA ALA A 285 14.49 -31.28 5.66
C ALA A 285 13.02 -31.04 5.98
N THR A 286 12.66 -29.77 6.18
CA THR A 286 11.28 -29.33 6.43
C THR A 286 10.84 -28.31 5.38
N ILE A 287 9.59 -28.40 4.95
CA ILE A 287 8.96 -27.41 4.10
C ILE A 287 7.74 -26.83 4.81
N GLU A 288 7.64 -25.52 4.83
CA GLU A 288 6.46 -24.78 5.24
C GLU A 288 5.81 -24.17 3.99
N ILE A 289 4.56 -24.51 3.75
CA ILE A 289 3.76 -23.97 2.65
C ILE A 289 2.74 -23.03 3.25
N THR A 290 2.93 -21.74 3.02
CA THR A 290 2.06 -20.65 3.48
C THR A 290 1.13 -20.24 2.33
N GLY A 291 -0.09 -19.91 2.65
CA GLY A 291 -1.10 -19.49 1.66
C GLY A 291 -2.25 -18.75 2.31
N GLU A 292 -3.24 -18.45 1.50
CA GLU A 292 -4.40 -17.69 1.91
C GLU A 292 -5.69 -18.48 1.73
N SER A 293 -6.72 -18.08 2.48
CA SER A 293 -8.06 -18.64 2.40
C SER A 293 -9.07 -17.52 2.38
N THR A 294 -9.85 -17.42 1.35
CA THR A 294 -10.88 -16.38 1.23
C THR A 294 -12.03 -16.58 2.20
N GLY A 295 -12.68 -15.46 2.60
CA GLY A 295 -13.89 -15.49 3.42
C GLY A 295 -13.65 -15.59 4.93
N THR A 296 -12.41 -15.39 5.41
CA THR A 296 -12.06 -15.33 6.84
C THR A 296 -11.36 -14.02 7.18
N LEU A 297 -11.56 -13.50 8.41
CA LEU A 297 -10.90 -12.26 8.85
C LEU A 297 -9.38 -12.42 8.95
N GLY A 298 -8.87 -13.60 8.95
CA GLY A 298 -7.44 -13.87 8.92
C GLY A 298 -7.17 -14.94 7.86
N PRO A 299 -6.94 -14.56 6.60
CA PRO A 299 -6.79 -15.49 5.49
C PRO A 299 -5.50 -16.31 5.52
N LEU A 300 -4.41 -15.75 6.07
CA LEU A 300 -3.12 -16.42 6.09
C LEU A 300 -3.16 -17.72 6.90
N GLY A 301 -2.59 -18.76 6.35
CA GLY A 301 -2.39 -20.04 7.01
C GLY A 301 -1.14 -20.74 6.50
N ALA A 302 -0.67 -21.74 7.22
CA ALA A 302 0.50 -22.50 6.83
C ALA A 302 0.38 -23.99 7.20
N VAL A 303 1.03 -24.84 6.39
CA VAL A 303 1.20 -26.26 6.65
C VAL A 303 2.68 -26.60 6.56
N ALA A 304 3.23 -27.15 7.64
CA ALA A 304 4.60 -27.62 7.70
C ALA A 304 4.66 -29.15 7.51
N LEU A 305 5.51 -29.59 6.60
CA LEU A 305 5.67 -30.99 6.23
C LEU A 305 7.13 -31.41 6.35
N ASP A 306 7.33 -32.66 6.68
CA ASP A 306 8.60 -33.37 6.51
C ASP A 306 8.81 -33.66 5.03
N VAL A 307 9.94 -33.24 4.47
CA VAL A 307 10.18 -33.32 3.02
C VAL A 307 10.32 -34.76 2.54
N ALA A 308 10.96 -35.63 3.34
CA ALA A 308 11.26 -37.00 2.95
C ALA A 308 10.00 -37.90 3.00
N THR A 309 9.11 -37.65 3.97
CA THR A 309 7.97 -38.54 4.24
C THR A 309 6.62 -37.93 3.85
N GLY A 310 6.52 -36.60 3.67
CA GLY A 310 5.26 -35.88 3.52
C GLY A 310 4.40 -35.84 4.79
N ASN A 311 4.92 -36.25 5.93
CA ASN A 311 4.19 -36.20 7.20
C ASN A 311 4.00 -34.77 7.66
N VAL A 312 2.81 -34.50 8.22
CA VAL A 312 2.49 -33.20 8.80
C VAL A 312 3.25 -33.02 10.10
N LEU A 313 4.02 -31.93 10.19
CA LEU A 313 4.76 -31.56 11.38
C LEU A 313 3.96 -30.57 12.26
N ALA A 314 3.30 -29.62 11.60
CA ALA A 314 2.44 -28.63 12.23
C ALA A 314 1.50 -27.98 11.18
N SER A 315 0.46 -27.33 11.66
CA SER A 315 -0.40 -26.50 10.81
C SER A 315 -0.96 -25.31 11.58
N GLN A 316 -1.05 -24.16 10.91
CA GLN A 316 -1.61 -22.92 11.40
C GLN A 316 -2.69 -22.41 10.42
N LEU A 317 -3.68 -23.24 10.16
CA LEU A 317 -4.76 -22.93 9.22
C LEU A 317 -5.90 -22.14 9.88
N PRO A 318 -6.67 -21.34 9.14
CA PRO A 318 -7.82 -20.62 9.66
C PRO A 318 -8.77 -21.52 10.46
N GLY A 319 -9.13 -21.08 11.66
CA GLY A 319 -10.01 -21.83 12.58
C GLY A 319 -9.29 -22.77 13.55
N GLN A 320 -8.03 -23.12 13.32
CA GLN A 320 -7.27 -24.05 14.16
C GLN A 320 -5.89 -23.51 14.61
N ARG A 321 -5.53 -22.32 14.19
CA ARG A 321 -4.26 -21.68 14.54
C ARG A 321 -4.29 -21.08 15.94
N ASP A 322 -3.09 -20.87 16.51
CA ASP A 322 -2.94 -20.20 17.78
C ASP A 322 -3.27 -18.69 17.71
N ALA A 323 -3.35 -18.04 18.87
CA ALA A 323 -3.74 -16.64 18.99
C ALA A 323 -2.73 -15.67 18.31
N ASN A 324 -1.43 -16.00 18.29
CA ASN A 324 -0.40 -15.13 17.70
C ASN A 324 -0.56 -15.09 16.19
N HIS A 325 -0.63 -16.27 15.55
CA HIS A 325 -0.86 -16.37 14.10
C HIS A 325 -2.22 -15.79 13.70
N ALA A 326 -3.28 -16.00 14.52
CA ALA A 326 -4.59 -15.43 14.27
C ALA A 326 -4.57 -13.89 14.30
N THR A 327 -3.92 -13.31 15.32
CA THR A 327 -3.84 -11.86 15.50
C THR A 327 -3.04 -11.19 14.37
N LEU A 328 -1.89 -11.78 14.02
CA LEU A 328 -1.07 -11.26 12.94
C LEU A 328 -1.81 -11.33 11.61
N SER A 329 -2.37 -12.50 11.27
CA SER A 329 -3.14 -12.67 10.04
C SER A 329 -4.32 -11.70 9.94
N ALA A 330 -5.04 -11.47 11.05
CA ALA A 330 -6.13 -10.50 11.10
C ALA A 330 -5.64 -9.05 10.91
N ALA A 331 -4.49 -8.69 11.50
CA ALA A 331 -3.92 -7.36 11.34
C ALA A 331 -3.51 -7.08 9.88
N TYR A 332 -2.88 -8.05 9.22
CA TYR A 332 -2.57 -7.98 7.80
C TYR A 332 -3.84 -7.86 6.95
N ALA A 333 -4.78 -8.77 7.13
CA ALA A 333 -6.01 -8.79 6.35
C ALA A 333 -6.83 -7.50 6.48
N LEU A 334 -6.90 -6.94 7.70
CA LEU A 334 -7.55 -5.65 7.93
C LEU A 334 -6.81 -4.50 7.28
N HIS A 335 -5.47 -4.53 7.24
CA HIS A 335 -4.70 -3.47 6.62
C HIS A 335 -4.80 -3.52 5.08
N PHE A 336 -4.65 -4.70 4.49
CA PHE A 336 -4.61 -4.89 3.03
C PHE A 336 -5.99 -5.11 2.39
N GLY A 337 -7.04 -5.36 3.19
CA GLY A 337 -8.40 -5.60 2.68
C GLY A 337 -8.60 -7.02 2.13
N GLU A 338 -7.75 -7.97 2.50
CA GLU A 338 -7.71 -9.35 1.96
C GLU A 338 -8.75 -10.29 2.59
N PHE A 339 -9.47 -9.85 3.61
CA PHE A 339 -10.50 -10.66 4.27
C PHE A 339 -11.80 -10.80 3.48
N GLY A 340 -11.93 -10.13 2.34
CA GLY A 340 -13.16 -10.07 1.55
C GLY A 340 -12.96 -10.31 0.06
N ASN A 341 -14.03 -10.10 -0.67
CA ASN A 341 -14.04 -10.19 -2.13
C ASN A 341 -13.78 -8.82 -2.78
N GLY A 342 -13.90 -8.72 -4.09
CA GLY A 342 -13.74 -7.48 -4.84
C GLY A 342 -14.55 -6.29 -4.33
N VAL A 343 -15.69 -6.51 -3.64
CA VAL A 343 -16.47 -5.42 -3.02
C VAL A 343 -15.68 -4.74 -1.90
N VAL A 344 -14.96 -5.53 -1.10
CA VAL A 344 -14.09 -5.00 -0.02
C VAL A 344 -12.95 -4.18 -0.63
N VAL A 345 -12.30 -4.68 -1.66
CA VAL A 345 -11.22 -3.95 -2.38
C VAL A 345 -11.73 -2.59 -2.87
N TRP A 346 -12.89 -2.54 -3.53
CA TRP A 346 -13.49 -1.29 -4.00
C TRP A 346 -13.89 -0.36 -2.85
N LEU A 347 -14.41 -0.90 -1.76
CA LEU A 347 -14.72 -0.13 -0.56
C LEU A 347 -13.45 0.51 0.03
N TYR A 348 -12.37 -0.24 0.15
CA TYR A 348 -11.07 0.25 0.62
C TYR A 348 -10.51 1.32 -0.31
N PHE A 349 -10.61 1.13 -1.62
CA PHE A 349 -10.21 2.13 -2.62
C PHE A 349 -10.94 3.46 -2.41
N LEU A 350 -12.27 3.43 -2.32
CA LEU A 350 -13.09 4.63 -2.13
C LEU A 350 -12.83 5.28 -0.77
N LEU A 351 -12.70 4.49 0.31
CA LEU A 351 -12.38 5.00 1.64
C LEU A 351 -10.95 5.53 1.70
N GLY A 352 -10.01 4.92 0.99
CA GLY A 352 -8.64 5.41 0.84
C GLY A 352 -8.57 6.77 0.17
N LEU A 353 -9.25 6.95 -0.97
CA LEU A 353 -9.38 8.26 -1.62
C LEU A 353 -10.14 9.27 -0.74
N GLY A 354 -11.17 8.82 -0.02
CA GLY A 354 -11.88 9.63 0.97
C GLY A 354 -10.97 10.09 2.09
N GLY A 355 -10.07 9.22 2.57
CA GLY A 355 -9.04 9.55 3.56
C GLY A 355 -8.05 10.59 3.04
N ALA A 356 -7.52 10.43 1.82
CA ALA A 356 -6.68 11.45 1.20
C ALA A 356 -7.40 12.81 1.14
N PHE A 357 -8.67 12.81 0.73
CA PHE A 357 -9.48 14.02 0.72
C PHE A 357 -9.74 14.58 2.13
N LEU A 358 -9.86 13.73 3.15
CA LEU A 358 -10.01 14.16 4.55
C LEU A 358 -8.81 15.02 4.99
N PHE A 359 -7.58 14.60 4.70
CA PHE A 359 -6.38 15.37 5.05
C PHE A 359 -6.26 16.64 4.23
N TYR A 360 -6.56 16.59 2.94
CA TYR A 360 -6.63 17.75 2.06
C TYR A 360 -7.64 18.78 2.56
N SER A 361 -8.85 18.36 2.89
CA SER A 361 -9.91 19.23 3.41
C SER A 361 -9.57 19.84 4.77
N GLY A 362 -8.84 19.11 5.62
CA GLY A 362 -8.31 19.61 6.89
C GLY A 362 -7.38 20.81 6.70
N ASN A 363 -6.47 20.72 5.73
CA ASN A 363 -5.59 21.85 5.37
C ASN A 363 -6.40 23.05 4.86
N LEU A 364 -7.41 22.82 4.01
CA LEU A 364 -8.28 23.89 3.52
C LEU A 364 -9.09 24.53 4.64
N LEU A 365 -9.62 23.73 5.56
CA LEU A 365 -10.32 24.22 6.74
C LEU A 365 -9.41 25.09 7.63
N TRP A 366 -8.15 24.66 7.82
CA TRP A 366 -7.17 25.44 8.58
C TRP A 366 -6.91 26.81 7.93
N ILE A 367 -6.74 26.87 6.62
CA ILE A 367 -6.53 28.09 5.84
C ILE A 367 -7.74 29.02 6.00
N GLU A 368 -8.96 28.52 5.75
CA GLU A 368 -10.18 29.30 5.82
C GLU A 368 -10.53 29.76 7.25
N SER A 369 -10.15 29.00 8.28
CA SER A 369 -10.39 29.39 9.68
C SER A 369 -9.54 30.58 10.12
N ARG A 370 -8.41 30.82 9.47
CA ARG A 370 -7.46 31.90 9.77
C ARG A 370 -7.53 33.06 8.79
N ARG A 371 -8.45 32.99 7.82
CA ARG A 371 -8.67 34.03 6.83
C ARG A 371 -9.15 35.34 7.46
N LYS A 372 -8.56 36.45 7.06
CA LYS A 372 -9.00 37.79 7.43
C LYS A 372 -10.00 38.34 6.42
N ARG A 373 -11.29 38.20 6.72
CA ARG A 373 -12.39 38.47 5.76
C ARG A 373 -12.46 39.91 5.25
N ARG A 374 -11.95 40.88 6.00
CA ARG A 374 -12.02 42.34 5.67
C ARG A 374 -10.70 42.88 5.11
N GLN A 375 -9.70 42.05 4.89
CA GLN A 375 -8.37 42.48 4.45
C GLN A 375 -8.00 41.79 3.14
N PRO A 376 -7.59 42.52 2.09
CA PRO A 376 -7.11 41.95 0.83
C PRO A 376 -5.84 41.10 1.05
N GLN A 377 -4.97 41.56 1.94
CA GLN A 377 -3.74 40.82 2.24
C GLN A 377 -3.99 39.76 3.30
N GLN A 378 -3.81 38.51 2.88
CA GLN A 378 -3.94 37.36 3.77
C GLN A 378 -2.63 37.07 4.53
N PRO A 379 -2.72 36.46 5.74
CA PRO A 379 -1.53 36.09 6.50
C PRO A 379 -0.59 35.21 5.67
N ARG A 380 0.72 35.46 5.72
CA ARG A 380 1.75 34.68 5.01
C ARG A 380 1.66 33.20 5.31
N ALA A 381 1.37 32.83 6.56
CA ALA A 381 1.18 31.43 6.96
C ALA A 381 0.03 30.76 6.18
N GLY A 382 -1.09 31.46 5.96
CA GLY A 382 -2.22 30.93 5.16
C GLY A 382 -1.87 30.77 3.67
N VAL A 383 -1.15 31.73 3.10
CA VAL A 383 -0.67 31.67 1.71
C VAL A 383 0.33 30.53 1.52
N ASN A 384 1.30 30.40 2.44
CA ASN A 384 2.32 29.33 2.37
C ASN A 384 1.68 27.95 2.56
N MET A 385 0.72 27.83 3.48
CA MET A 385 -0.02 26.57 3.68
C MET A 385 -0.85 26.20 2.44
N ALA A 386 -1.47 27.18 1.77
CA ALA A 386 -2.19 26.96 0.53
C ALA A 386 -1.25 26.48 -0.59
N ARG A 387 -0.08 27.13 -0.74
CA ARG A 387 0.95 26.72 -1.69
C ARG A 387 1.46 25.31 -1.42
N ALA A 388 1.78 25.00 -0.15
CA ALA A 388 2.22 23.66 0.25
C ALA A 388 1.14 22.61 -0.03
N THR A 389 -0.13 22.90 0.31
CA THR A 389 -1.25 21.96 0.05
C THR A 389 -1.41 21.69 -1.44
N VAL A 390 -1.34 22.72 -2.29
CA VAL A 390 -1.43 22.57 -3.75
C VAL A 390 -0.21 21.82 -4.28
N GLY A 391 1.00 22.22 -3.89
CA GLY A 391 2.25 21.65 -4.41
C GLY A 391 2.46 20.19 -3.98
N VAL A 392 2.16 19.87 -2.73
CA VAL A 392 2.33 18.50 -2.23
C VAL A 392 1.18 17.61 -2.68
N CYS A 393 -0.07 17.98 -2.41
CA CYS A 393 -1.19 17.07 -2.63
C CYS A 393 -1.57 16.95 -4.12
N ILE A 394 -1.80 18.08 -4.82
CA ILE A 394 -2.15 18.02 -6.24
C ILE A 394 -0.90 17.66 -7.06
N GLY A 395 0.29 18.14 -6.64
CA GLY A 395 1.55 17.77 -7.27
C GLY A 395 1.84 16.27 -7.23
N LEU A 396 1.50 15.57 -6.14
CA LEU A 396 1.60 14.10 -6.05
C LEU A 396 0.70 13.42 -7.08
N CYS A 397 -0.55 13.89 -7.25
CA CYS A 397 -1.44 13.33 -8.26
C CYS A 397 -0.87 13.45 -9.68
N VAL A 398 -0.25 14.60 -10.00
CA VAL A 398 0.48 14.78 -11.26
C VAL A 398 1.65 13.81 -11.35
N ALA A 399 2.45 13.72 -10.30
CA ALA A 399 3.69 12.94 -10.26
C ALA A 399 3.44 11.43 -10.46
N ILE A 400 2.44 10.89 -9.79
CA ILE A 400 2.05 9.48 -9.97
C ILE A 400 1.55 9.25 -11.40
N SER A 401 0.70 10.14 -11.95
CA SER A 401 0.24 10.00 -13.32
C SER A 401 1.40 10.09 -14.35
N VAL A 402 2.38 10.95 -14.10
CA VAL A 402 3.61 11.03 -14.91
C VAL A 402 4.43 9.74 -14.80
N ALA A 403 4.50 9.13 -13.61
CA ALA A 403 5.16 7.83 -13.42
C ALA A 403 4.49 6.72 -14.24
N PHE A 404 3.14 6.66 -14.25
CA PHE A 404 2.39 5.73 -15.11
C PHE A 404 2.68 5.91 -16.60
N VAL A 405 2.66 7.14 -17.07
CA VAL A 405 3.01 7.47 -18.47
C VAL A 405 4.46 7.06 -18.78
N THR A 406 5.38 7.36 -17.85
CA THR A 406 6.82 7.04 -18.03
C THR A 406 7.03 5.52 -18.07
N ALA A 407 6.32 4.76 -17.25
CA ALA A 407 6.38 3.29 -17.27
C ALA A 407 6.07 2.74 -18.66
N LEU A 408 4.92 3.11 -19.23
CA LEU A 408 4.50 2.65 -20.55
C LEU A 408 5.51 3.01 -21.66
N VAL A 409 6.06 4.22 -21.61
CA VAL A 409 7.01 4.70 -22.63
C VAL A 409 8.34 3.94 -22.50
N LEU A 410 8.87 3.80 -21.28
CA LEU A 410 10.17 3.16 -21.06
C LEU A 410 10.12 1.65 -21.27
N GLU A 411 9.01 0.97 -20.97
CA GLU A 411 8.84 -0.45 -21.31
C GLU A 411 9.06 -0.74 -22.80
N ARG A 412 8.75 0.22 -23.67
CA ARG A 412 8.93 0.10 -25.12
C ARG A 412 10.29 0.57 -25.60
N LEU A 413 10.83 1.65 -25.05
CA LEU A 413 12.01 2.32 -25.56
C LEU A 413 13.31 1.92 -24.86
N ALA A 414 13.25 1.64 -23.56
CA ALA A 414 14.41 1.37 -22.72
C ALA A 414 14.02 0.52 -21.49
N PRO A 415 13.66 -0.78 -21.66
CA PRO A 415 13.16 -1.63 -20.55
C PRO A 415 14.11 -1.67 -19.35
N SER A 416 15.43 -1.66 -19.56
CA SER A 416 16.43 -1.67 -18.49
C SER A 416 16.48 -0.38 -17.66
N ALA A 417 15.85 0.71 -18.13
CA ALA A 417 15.82 2.00 -17.44
C ALA A 417 14.49 2.29 -16.75
N VAL A 418 13.52 1.36 -16.79
CA VAL A 418 12.15 1.59 -16.33
C VAL A 418 12.13 2.00 -14.86
N ASP A 419 12.75 1.26 -13.96
CA ASP A 419 12.67 1.51 -12.52
C ASP A 419 13.26 2.86 -12.12
N HIS A 420 14.46 3.15 -12.59
CA HIS A 420 15.10 4.45 -12.33
C HIS A 420 14.32 5.59 -13.00
N GLY A 421 13.88 5.39 -14.23
CA GLY A 421 13.14 6.39 -15.01
C GLY A 421 11.81 6.77 -14.36
N ILE A 422 11.04 5.79 -13.88
CA ILE A 422 9.77 6.01 -13.16
C ILE A 422 10.02 6.82 -11.89
N ARG A 423 11.04 6.47 -11.10
CA ARG A 423 11.39 7.19 -9.86
C ARG A 423 11.79 8.63 -10.13
N TRP A 424 12.70 8.86 -11.07
CA TRP A 424 13.12 10.20 -11.46
C TRP A 424 11.95 11.03 -12.01
N ALA A 425 11.09 10.44 -12.84
CA ALA A 425 9.92 11.12 -13.37
C ALA A 425 8.92 11.49 -12.27
N CYS A 426 8.66 10.58 -11.33
CA CYS A 426 7.78 10.83 -10.20
C CYS A 426 8.30 11.95 -9.30
N PHE A 427 9.47 11.77 -8.70
CA PHE A 427 9.99 12.75 -7.73
C PHE A 427 10.39 14.06 -8.39
N GLY A 428 10.92 14.02 -9.61
CA GLY A 428 11.25 15.22 -10.39
C GLY A 428 10.02 16.05 -10.74
N SER A 429 8.95 15.43 -11.23
CA SER A 429 7.70 16.14 -11.51
C SER A 429 7.00 16.62 -10.23
N TRP A 430 7.07 15.86 -9.14
CA TRP A 430 6.53 16.31 -7.84
C TRP A 430 7.26 17.53 -7.32
N ALA A 431 8.59 17.52 -7.34
CA ALA A 431 9.41 18.69 -6.97
C ALA A 431 9.12 19.89 -7.87
N ALA A 432 8.97 19.69 -9.17
CA ALA A 432 8.61 20.75 -10.11
C ALA A 432 7.22 21.34 -9.80
N CYS A 433 6.22 20.51 -9.49
CA CYS A 433 4.90 20.95 -9.06
C CYS A 433 4.94 21.74 -7.75
N ALA A 434 5.73 21.29 -6.77
CA ALA A 434 5.90 21.98 -5.50
C ALA A 434 6.56 23.35 -5.69
N LEU A 435 7.60 23.43 -6.51
CA LEU A 435 8.27 24.67 -6.88
C LEU A 435 7.31 25.61 -7.63
N TRP A 436 6.57 25.08 -8.61
CA TRP A 436 5.55 25.84 -9.34
C TRP A 436 4.52 26.47 -8.41
N ALA A 437 3.98 25.68 -7.47
CA ALA A 437 3.03 26.17 -6.47
C ALA A 437 3.65 27.23 -5.54
N ALA A 438 4.93 27.11 -5.20
CA ALA A 438 5.65 28.09 -4.37
C ALA A 438 5.83 29.45 -5.07
N LEU A 439 6.00 29.46 -6.39
CA LEU A 439 6.24 30.66 -7.20
C LEU A 439 4.94 31.35 -7.67
N ARG A 440 3.81 30.62 -7.66
CA ARG A 440 2.53 31.13 -8.17
C ARG A 440 1.59 31.59 -7.03
N ARG A 441 0.55 32.33 -7.41
CA ARG A 441 -0.59 32.56 -6.52
C ARG A 441 -1.34 31.23 -6.29
N PRO A 442 -1.81 30.93 -5.06
CA PRO A 442 -2.44 29.64 -4.77
C PRO A 442 -3.59 29.25 -5.71
N ALA A 443 -4.47 30.21 -6.05
CA ALA A 443 -5.57 29.96 -6.96
C ALA A 443 -5.13 29.59 -8.38
N GLN A 444 -4.07 30.24 -8.88
CA GLN A 444 -3.51 29.95 -10.20
C GLN A 444 -2.82 28.58 -10.21
N ALA A 445 -1.97 28.32 -9.22
CA ALA A 445 -1.27 27.05 -9.07
C ALA A 445 -2.26 25.87 -8.96
N ALA A 446 -3.31 26.02 -8.14
CA ALA A 446 -4.32 24.98 -7.99
C ALA A 446 -5.00 24.65 -9.32
N ARG A 447 -5.42 25.66 -10.09
CA ARG A 447 -6.02 25.46 -11.39
C ARG A 447 -5.07 24.81 -12.39
N GLU A 448 -3.83 25.33 -12.48
CA GLU A 448 -2.83 24.86 -13.43
C GLU A 448 -2.42 23.41 -13.14
N LEU A 449 -2.17 23.06 -11.86
CA LEU A 449 -1.82 21.70 -11.47
C LEU A 449 -3.01 20.72 -11.55
N LEU A 450 -4.25 21.16 -11.32
CA LEU A 450 -5.43 20.32 -11.56
C LEU A 450 -5.62 19.99 -13.05
N TRP A 451 -5.35 20.94 -13.96
CA TRP A 451 -5.32 20.64 -15.39
C TRP A 451 -4.13 19.74 -15.77
N ALA A 452 -2.96 19.96 -15.19
CA ALA A 452 -1.83 19.06 -15.39
C ALA A 452 -2.15 17.64 -14.94
N ALA A 453 -2.78 17.48 -13.77
CA ALA A 453 -3.25 16.17 -13.28
C ALA A 453 -4.29 15.56 -14.24
N ALA A 454 -5.28 16.34 -14.69
CA ALA A 454 -6.29 15.84 -15.63
C ALA A 454 -5.67 15.34 -16.94
N ILE A 455 -4.74 16.10 -17.50
CA ILE A 455 -4.08 15.75 -18.77
C ILE A 455 -3.16 14.55 -18.58
N SER A 456 -2.26 14.57 -17.58
CA SER A 456 -1.32 13.47 -17.35
C SER A 456 -2.04 12.16 -17.02
N THR A 457 -3.13 12.22 -16.25
CA THR A 457 -3.93 11.03 -15.93
C THR A 457 -4.71 10.53 -17.15
N ALA A 458 -5.24 11.42 -18.00
CA ALA A 458 -5.92 11.02 -19.24
C ALA A 458 -4.96 10.37 -20.25
N LEU A 459 -3.69 10.77 -20.25
CA LEU A 459 -2.67 10.16 -21.11
C LEU A 459 -2.39 8.69 -20.76
N VAL A 460 -2.65 8.24 -19.53
CA VAL A 460 -2.42 6.87 -19.09
C VAL A 460 -3.16 5.85 -19.98
N PRO A 461 -4.50 5.84 -20.05
CA PRO A 461 -5.22 4.88 -20.90
C PRO A 461 -5.01 5.13 -22.40
N ILE A 462 -4.76 6.38 -22.81
CA ILE A 462 -4.49 6.69 -24.22
C ILE A 462 -3.17 6.04 -24.68
N LEU A 463 -2.11 6.19 -23.89
CA LEU A 463 -0.82 5.59 -24.22
C LEU A 463 -0.82 4.08 -24.02
N HIS A 464 -1.52 3.55 -23.02
CA HIS A 464 -1.69 2.11 -22.85
C HIS A 464 -2.34 1.49 -24.10
N GLY A 465 -3.44 2.07 -24.58
CA GLY A 465 -4.07 1.61 -25.83
C GLY A 465 -3.20 1.80 -27.06
N ALA A 466 -2.49 2.93 -27.17
CA ALA A 466 -1.69 3.24 -28.36
C ALA A 466 -0.39 2.41 -28.44
N LEU A 467 0.29 2.19 -27.32
CA LEU A 467 1.58 1.49 -27.27
C LEU A 467 1.41 -0.03 -27.17
N ASN A 468 0.46 -0.51 -26.37
CA ASN A 468 0.28 -1.95 -26.11
C ASN A 468 -0.85 -2.56 -26.94
N GLY A 469 -1.70 -1.75 -27.57
CA GLY A 469 -2.89 -2.22 -28.29
C GLY A 469 -4.06 -2.61 -27.37
N ASP A 470 -3.90 -2.45 -26.06
CA ASP A 470 -4.86 -2.82 -25.02
C ASP A 470 -5.79 -1.66 -24.68
N TRP A 471 -6.57 -1.25 -25.70
CA TRP A 471 -7.62 -0.26 -25.48
C TRP A 471 -8.66 -0.77 -24.49
N LEU A 472 -9.19 0.11 -23.64
CA LEU A 472 -10.17 -0.19 -22.59
C LEU A 472 -11.31 -1.11 -23.05
N TRP A 473 -11.87 -0.88 -24.22
CA TRP A 473 -12.94 -1.73 -24.80
C TRP A 473 -12.42 -3.10 -25.25
N ARG A 474 -11.16 -3.22 -25.66
CA ARG A 474 -10.54 -4.51 -26.00
C ARG A 474 -10.21 -5.32 -24.77
N ALA A 475 -9.71 -4.68 -23.72
CA ALA A 475 -9.47 -5.32 -22.43
C ALA A 475 -10.77 -5.92 -21.88
N ALA A 476 -11.87 -5.17 -21.88
CA ALA A 476 -13.19 -5.66 -21.47
C ALA A 476 -13.67 -6.83 -22.34
N ALA A 477 -13.56 -6.73 -23.67
CA ALA A 477 -14.00 -7.77 -24.60
C ALA A 477 -13.21 -9.09 -24.46
N ARG A 478 -11.96 -9.02 -23.99
CA ARG A 478 -11.09 -10.18 -23.75
C ARG A 478 -11.18 -10.72 -22.32
N GLY A 479 -11.91 -10.04 -21.43
CA GLY A 479 -11.99 -10.38 -20.00
C GLY A 479 -10.73 -10.03 -19.19
N HIS A 480 -9.86 -9.16 -19.71
CA HIS A 480 -8.69 -8.67 -19.01
C HIS A 480 -9.07 -7.56 -18.03
N TRP A 481 -9.78 -7.93 -16.97
CA TRP A 481 -10.34 -6.98 -16.00
C TRP A 481 -9.31 -6.13 -15.26
N PRO A 482 -8.10 -6.63 -14.90
CA PRO A 482 -7.05 -5.79 -14.33
C PRO A 482 -6.70 -4.59 -15.21
N LEU A 483 -6.45 -4.82 -16.50
CA LEU A 483 -6.12 -3.77 -17.47
C LEU A 483 -7.28 -2.77 -17.62
N PHE A 484 -8.51 -3.30 -17.70
CA PHE A 484 -9.72 -2.49 -17.82
C PHE A 484 -9.88 -1.53 -16.63
N TRP A 485 -9.72 -2.03 -15.39
CA TRP A 485 -9.98 -1.21 -14.21
C TRP A 485 -8.92 -0.15 -13.98
N VAL A 486 -7.64 -0.42 -14.25
CA VAL A 486 -6.57 0.61 -14.16
C VAL A 486 -6.88 1.77 -15.11
N ASP A 487 -7.22 1.49 -16.35
CA ASP A 487 -7.56 2.52 -17.34
C ASP A 487 -8.87 3.24 -17.03
N ALA A 488 -9.90 2.53 -16.58
CA ALA A 488 -11.20 3.09 -16.21
C ALA A 488 -11.09 4.05 -15.02
N ILE A 489 -10.32 3.66 -13.98
CA ILE A 489 -10.01 4.51 -12.83
C ILE A 489 -9.26 5.75 -13.28
N ALA A 490 -8.25 5.62 -14.14
CA ALA A 490 -7.49 6.74 -14.65
C ALA A 490 -8.40 7.74 -15.40
N LEU A 491 -9.34 7.27 -16.25
CA LEU A 491 -10.31 8.14 -16.92
C LEU A 491 -11.25 8.83 -15.93
N ALA A 492 -11.76 8.11 -14.94
CA ALA A 492 -12.63 8.67 -13.92
C ALA A 492 -11.91 9.75 -13.10
N MET A 493 -10.65 9.51 -12.72
CA MET A 493 -9.82 10.47 -12.00
C MET A 493 -9.48 11.69 -12.86
N ALA A 494 -9.12 11.50 -14.13
CA ALA A 494 -8.86 12.59 -15.08
C ALA A 494 -10.08 13.50 -15.23
N PHE A 495 -11.28 12.92 -15.37
CA PHE A 495 -12.52 13.66 -15.38
C PHE A 495 -12.75 14.42 -14.06
N GLY A 496 -12.52 13.78 -12.92
CA GLY A 496 -12.59 14.40 -11.60
C GLY A 496 -11.67 15.61 -11.47
N PHE A 497 -10.40 15.49 -11.85
CA PHE A 497 -9.43 16.59 -11.84
C PHE A 497 -9.86 17.74 -12.77
N ALA A 498 -10.34 17.44 -13.97
CA ALA A 498 -10.87 18.47 -14.88
C ALA A 498 -12.08 19.21 -14.28
N ARG A 499 -13.01 18.49 -13.64
CA ARG A 499 -14.15 19.10 -12.94
C ARG A 499 -13.70 19.99 -11.78
N LEU A 500 -12.70 19.55 -11.00
CA LEU A 500 -12.11 20.34 -9.92
C LEU A 500 -11.37 21.58 -10.45
N ALA A 501 -10.67 21.48 -11.58
CA ALA A 501 -10.01 22.62 -12.22
C ALA A 501 -11.03 23.69 -12.64
N VAL A 502 -12.15 23.29 -13.28
CA VAL A 502 -13.23 24.19 -13.66
C VAL A 502 -13.91 24.80 -12.41
N ALA A 503 -14.15 24.00 -11.38
CA ALA A 503 -14.74 24.49 -10.13
C ALA A 503 -13.83 25.50 -9.41
N SER A 504 -12.52 25.22 -9.37
CA SER A 504 -11.49 26.13 -8.82
C SER A 504 -11.46 27.45 -9.59
N GLN A 505 -11.52 27.40 -10.93
CA GLN A 505 -11.55 28.60 -11.78
C GLN A 505 -12.81 29.44 -11.54
N ARG A 506 -13.98 28.81 -11.49
CA ARG A 506 -15.25 29.50 -11.17
C ARG A 506 -15.19 30.16 -9.80
N ARG A 507 -14.59 29.45 -8.83
CA ARG A 507 -14.44 29.98 -7.47
C ARG A 507 -13.48 31.16 -7.40
N ALA A 508 -12.36 31.11 -8.11
CA ALA A 508 -11.38 32.20 -8.16
C ALA A 508 -11.98 33.49 -8.77
N ARG A 509 -12.94 33.36 -9.71
CA ARG A 509 -13.60 34.49 -10.36
C ARG A 509 -14.79 35.06 -9.55
N ASN A 510 -15.60 34.16 -8.97
CA ASN A 510 -16.91 34.51 -8.41
C ASN A 510 -16.92 34.43 -6.86
N GLY A 511 -15.80 34.05 -6.24
CA GLY A 511 -15.65 33.93 -4.80
C GLY A 511 -15.38 35.27 -4.11
N ASP A 512 -15.11 35.19 -2.81
CA ASP A 512 -14.76 36.36 -2.01
C ASP A 512 -13.37 36.87 -2.45
N PRO A 513 -13.24 38.15 -2.87
CA PRO A 513 -11.97 38.72 -3.35
C PRO A 513 -10.86 38.73 -2.27
N ASN A 514 -11.22 38.67 -1.00
CA ASN A 514 -10.30 38.59 0.12
C ASN A 514 -9.93 37.14 0.50
N SER A 515 -10.04 36.21 -0.41
CA SER A 515 -9.63 34.81 -0.20
C SER A 515 -8.23 34.54 -0.77
N VAL A 516 -7.48 33.61 -0.20
CA VAL A 516 -6.23 33.11 -0.80
C VAL A 516 -6.48 32.41 -2.15
N TRP A 517 -7.73 32.06 -2.40
CA TRP A 517 -8.22 31.40 -3.61
C TRP A 517 -8.84 32.37 -4.64
N ALA A 518 -8.73 33.67 -4.43
CA ALA A 518 -9.13 34.70 -5.40
C ALA A 518 -8.01 34.93 -6.44
N ASN A 519 -8.42 35.40 -7.63
CA ASN A 519 -7.47 35.78 -8.69
C ASN A 519 -6.62 37.01 -8.35
#